data_a4fecd468d7d6840655c2ec85756c51d
#
_entry.id   a4fecd468d7d6840655c2ec85756c51d
#
_cell.length_a   1.000
_cell.length_b   1.000
_cell.length_c   1.000
_cell.angle_alpha   90.00
_cell.angle_beta   90.00
_cell.angle_gamma   90.00
#
_symmetry.space_group_name_H-M   'P 1'
#
loop_
_entity.id
_entity.type
_entity.pdbx_description
1 polymer ?
#
loop_
_entity_poly.entity_id
_entity_poly.type
_entity_poly.pdbx_seq_one_letter_code
_entity_poly.pdbx_strand_id
1 'polypeptide(L)'
;MTDTRRLPRRTAHRRAAPPSSVTQQQAPQQPKQQQPQNQPAPPREATFPSPEQAPFAAVSIVTSGIHPTTSRLVALSVAFYSPSMEPLEAWTRHLNPGEDAGPWHLHGYQPGDLAQSLGFASSAELIHEALDGRTLVMHQVGYTWGFLANEFKRTKRSANRGRRGRGRGRGARRVSTPNPVEIIDTLGTARRQSLECYDSRLRAIAEAYNRGPFVVDAPPEAMPEVGAVASINRGNLDPDALLEADATLTMHLHLAQLRAAGAEAGAIEKLDPENLTADQFGIQRSNLRVDAANAPRPHENPGQWRAGEPLVEGMEFVVSPDVRSDPDEIIGKAVSAGLVYSEKLNRRSSLVVCNTNHELRGKAMHADRKNIPLVDDALFLDALENVAAGTKSAAPTSPQDGVRPATQGISGNRRPRKRR
;
A
#
# COMPACT_ATOMS: atom_id res chain seq x y z
N MET A 1 -10.99 -51.46 -46.15
CA MET A 1 -11.39 -52.49 -45.17
C MET A 1 -11.88 -51.72 -43.95
N THR A 2 -13.15 -51.34 -43.94
CA THR A 2 -14.33 -51.95 -43.29
C THR A 2 -14.04 -52.18 -41.80
N ASP A 3 -14.74 -51.59 -40.87
CA ASP A 3 -16.17 -51.79 -40.67
C ASP A 3 -16.76 -50.82 -39.65
N THR A 4 -17.97 -50.38 -39.97
CA THR A 4 -18.90 -49.58 -39.17
C THR A 4 -19.78 -50.51 -38.34
N ARG A 5 -20.06 -50.22 -37.05
CA ARG A 5 -21.23 -50.75 -36.36
C ARG A 5 -22.01 -49.73 -35.54
N ARG A 6 -23.23 -49.52 -35.99
CA ARG A 6 -24.29 -48.73 -35.37
C ARG A 6 -24.91 -49.47 -34.18
N LEU A 7 -25.32 -48.73 -33.19
CA LEU A 7 -26.18 -49.14 -32.08
C LEU A 7 -27.68 -49.06 -32.48
N PRO A 8 -28.57 -49.92 -31.98
CA PRO A 8 -30.00 -49.79 -32.20
C PRO A 8 -30.71 -49.11 -31.01
N ARG A 9 -31.71 -48.32 -31.39
CA ARG A 9 -32.75 -47.75 -30.52
C ARG A 9 -33.66 -48.88 -29.96
N ARG A 10 -34.09 -48.68 -28.69
CA ARG A 10 -35.27 -49.47 -28.18
C ARG A 10 -36.29 -48.54 -27.54
N THR A 11 -37.47 -48.82 -27.94
CA THR A 11 -38.81 -48.29 -27.82
C THR A 11 -39.41 -48.35 -26.41
N ALA A 12 -40.35 -47.44 -26.19
CA ALA A 12 -41.23 -47.33 -25.04
C ALA A 12 -42.15 -48.49 -24.82
N HIS A 13 -42.46 -48.84 -23.57
CA HIS A 13 -43.69 -49.54 -23.18
C HIS A 13 -44.33 -48.80 -21.97
N ARG A 14 -45.58 -48.45 -22.25
CA ARG A 14 -46.61 -47.95 -21.35
C ARG A 14 -47.26 -49.10 -20.66
N ARG A 15 -47.48 -49.11 -19.33
CA ARG A 15 -48.67 -49.75 -18.68
C ARG A 15 -48.76 -49.43 -17.20
N ALA A 16 -49.85 -48.76 -16.87
CA ALA A 16 -50.97 -49.13 -15.99
C ALA A 16 -50.67 -49.06 -14.47
N ALA A 17 -51.42 -48.22 -13.80
CA ALA A 17 -51.69 -48.23 -12.36
C ALA A 17 -52.70 -49.35 -12.03
N PRO A 18 -52.75 -49.83 -10.79
CA PRO A 18 -53.92 -49.69 -9.96
C PRO A 18 -53.64 -49.53 -8.46
N PRO A 19 -54.59 -49.62 -7.56
CA PRO A 19 -55.00 -48.51 -6.73
C PRO A 19 -54.83 -48.77 -5.21
N SER A 20 -55.15 -47.74 -4.43
CA SER A 20 -55.76 -47.76 -3.09
C SER A 20 -54.91 -47.92 -1.84
N SER A 21 -54.99 -46.83 -1.07
CA SER A 21 -55.15 -46.77 0.39
C SER A 21 -54.14 -47.53 1.27
N VAL A 22 -53.19 -46.75 1.80
CA VAL A 22 -52.63 -47.02 3.11
C VAL A 22 -52.59 -45.69 3.89
N THR A 23 -53.22 -45.72 5.03
CA THR A 23 -53.32 -44.71 6.09
C THR A 23 -51.97 -44.07 6.40
N GLN A 24 -51.88 -42.76 6.25
CA GLN A 24 -50.74 -41.96 6.75
C GLN A 24 -50.79 -41.94 8.27
N GLN A 25 -49.93 -42.71 8.93
CA GLN A 25 -49.54 -42.47 10.30
C GLN A 25 -48.59 -41.25 10.33
N GLN A 26 -49.07 -40.20 10.99
CA GLN A 26 -48.26 -39.02 11.28
C GLN A 26 -47.06 -39.41 12.18
N ALA A 27 -45.85 -39.30 11.66
CA ALA A 27 -44.63 -39.37 12.46
C ALA A 27 -44.55 -38.18 13.43
N PRO A 28 -44.09 -38.38 14.66
CA PRO A 28 -43.99 -37.30 15.64
C PRO A 28 -42.99 -36.24 15.14
N GLN A 29 -43.43 -34.99 15.13
CA GLN A 29 -42.60 -33.85 14.82
C GLN A 29 -41.52 -33.72 15.92
N GLN A 30 -40.25 -33.94 15.58
CA GLN A 30 -39.12 -33.59 16.41
C GLN A 30 -39.11 -32.10 16.69
N PRO A 31 -38.88 -31.67 17.93
CA PRO A 31 -38.74 -30.23 18.25
C PRO A 31 -37.57 -29.68 17.47
N LYS A 32 -37.79 -28.60 16.73
CA LYS A 32 -36.73 -27.82 16.08
C LYS A 32 -35.75 -27.40 17.17
N GLN A 33 -34.60 -28.02 17.22
CA GLN A 33 -33.46 -27.54 17.99
C GLN A 33 -33.12 -26.14 17.43
N GLN A 34 -33.40 -25.13 18.20
CA GLN A 34 -32.85 -23.78 18.00
C GLN A 34 -31.35 -23.93 18.11
N GLN A 35 -30.64 -23.82 17.01
CA GLN A 35 -29.21 -23.64 17.01
C GLN A 35 -28.91 -22.39 17.87
N PRO A 36 -28.00 -22.48 18.85
CA PRO A 36 -27.57 -21.28 19.56
C PRO A 36 -27.00 -20.34 18.50
N GLN A 37 -27.60 -19.18 18.32
CA GLN A 37 -27.02 -18.09 17.57
C GLN A 37 -25.78 -17.67 18.34
N ASN A 38 -24.64 -18.19 17.92
CA ASN A 38 -23.32 -17.70 18.34
C ASN A 38 -23.17 -16.29 17.74
N GLN A 39 -23.80 -15.30 18.40
CA GLN A 39 -23.42 -13.92 18.16
C GLN A 39 -22.01 -13.78 18.73
N PRO A 40 -21.02 -13.41 17.90
CA PRO A 40 -19.71 -13.09 18.42
C PRO A 40 -19.89 -12.01 19.49
N ALA A 41 -19.26 -12.22 20.65
CA ALA A 41 -19.24 -11.23 21.70
C ALA A 41 -18.79 -9.89 21.10
N PRO A 42 -19.44 -8.76 21.48
CA PRO A 42 -18.98 -7.47 20.98
C PRO A 42 -17.50 -7.33 21.29
N PRO A 43 -16.68 -6.91 20.30
CA PRO A 43 -15.26 -6.72 20.53
C PRO A 43 -15.10 -5.78 21.71
N ARG A 44 -14.19 -6.11 22.66
CA ARG A 44 -13.84 -5.18 23.75
C ARG A 44 -13.48 -3.85 23.09
N GLU A 45 -14.21 -2.81 23.45
CA GLU A 45 -13.90 -1.46 23.00
C GLU A 45 -12.49 -1.14 23.50
N ALA A 46 -11.54 -1.02 22.58
CA ALA A 46 -10.23 -0.50 22.93
C ALA A 46 -10.44 0.99 23.31
N THR A 47 -9.92 1.38 24.44
CA THR A 47 -9.85 2.78 24.87
C THR A 47 -8.44 3.26 24.64
N PHE A 48 -8.28 4.37 23.94
CA PHE A 48 -6.97 4.96 23.66
C PHE A 48 -6.72 6.18 24.55
N PRO A 49 -5.45 6.50 24.86
CA PRO A 49 -5.13 7.79 25.49
C PRO A 49 -5.59 8.92 24.56
N SER A 50 -5.98 10.05 25.13
CA SER A 50 -6.36 11.21 24.31
C SER A 50 -5.15 11.76 23.51
N PRO A 51 -5.37 12.52 22.41
CA PRO A 51 -4.27 13.14 21.68
C PRO A 51 -3.39 14.07 22.54
N GLU A 52 -3.94 14.66 23.61
CA GLU A 52 -3.17 15.48 24.55
C GLU A 52 -2.27 14.61 25.44
N GLN A 53 -2.71 13.41 25.81
CA GLN A 53 -1.93 12.46 26.62
C GLN A 53 -0.89 11.75 25.77
N ALA A 54 -1.24 11.42 24.53
CA ALA A 54 -0.37 10.73 23.57
C ALA A 54 -0.37 11.46 22.22
N PRO A 55 0.32 12.58 22.11
CA PRO A 55 0.36 13.36 20.86
C PRO A 55 1.15 12.67 19.73
N PHE A 56 1.95 11.65 20.05
CA PHE A 56 2.70 10.89 19.06
C PHE A 56 2.20 9.45 18.97
N ALA A 57 2.14 8.93 17.73
CA ALA A 57 1.80 7.54 17.48
C ALA A 57 2.71 6.99 16.36
N ALA A 58 3.46 5.95 16.67
CA ALA A 58 4.23 5.21 15.66
C ALA A 58 3.35 4.12 15.06
N VAL A 59 3.33 4.03 13.72
CA VAL A 59 2.42 3.14 13.00
C VAL A 59 3.19 2.19 12.11
N SER A 60 2.94 0.91 12.28
CA SER A 60 3.40 -0.14 11.38
C SER A 60 2.23 -0.92 10.79
N ILE A 61 2.39 -1.41 9.56
CA ILE A 61 1.36 -2.18 8.86
C ILE A 61 1.94 -3.39 8.15
N VAL A 62 1.11 -4.41 7.98
CA VAL A 62 1.34 -5.49 7.02
C VAL A 62 0.15 -5.62 6.07
N THR A 63 0.43 -6.03 4.85
CA THR A 63 -0.52 -5.97 3.74
C THR A 63 -0.49 -7.24 2.90
N SER A 64 -1.55 -7.51 2.16
CA SER A 64 -1.64 -8.65 1.23
C SER A 64 -0.83 -8.47 -0.06
N GLY A 65 -0.17 -7.33 -0.24
CA GLY A 65 0.68 -7.01 -1.40
C GLY A 65 1.08 -5.55 -1.41
N ILE A 66 1.75 -5.12 -2.47
CA ILE A 66 2.47 -3.83 -2.52
C ILE A 66 1.64 -2.64 -3.01
N HIS A 67 0.45 -2.86 -3.56
CA HIS A 67 -0.34 -1.79 -4.15
C HIS A 67 -1.63 -1.51 -3.38
N PRO A 68 -1.82 -0.31 -2.82
CA PRO A 68 -3.02 0.04 -2.04
C PRO A 68 -4.34 -0.10 -2.81
N THR A 69 -4.31 -0.02 -4.15
CA THR A 69 -5.52 -0.15 -4.97
C THR A 69 -5.98 -1.58 -5.20
N THR A 70 -5.06 -2.54 -5.18
CA THR A 70 -5.33 -3.96 -5.46
C THR A 70 -5.15 -4.84 -4.23
N SER A 71 -4.34 -4.42 -3.29
CA SER A 71 -4.06 -5.17 -2.06
C SER A 71 -4.80 -4.57 -0.86
N ARG A 72 -4.82 -5.29 0.23
CA ARG A 72 -5.56 -4.97 1.44
C ARG A 72 -4.64 -4.87 2.65
N LEU A 73 -5.06 -4.12 3.63
CA LEU A 73 -4.46 -4.13 4.95
C LEU A 73 -4.80 -5.45 5.65
N VAL A 74 -3.80 -6.13 6.20
CA VAL A 74 -3.92 -7.41 6.91
C VAL A 74 -3.85 -7.20 8.41
N ALA A 75 -2.93 -6.37 8.88
CA ALA A 75 -2.87 -5.94 10.27
C ALA A 75 -2.18 -4.57 10.38
N LEU A 76 -2.40 -3.90 11.49
CA LEU A 76 -1.68 -2.69 11.88
C LEU A 76 -1.35 -2.73 13.36
N SER A 77 -0.25 -2.07 13.73
CA SER A 77 0.10 -1.76 15.12
C SER A 77 0.32 -0.26 15.27
N VAL A 78 -0.19 0.29 16.37
CA VAL A 78 -0.06 1.70 16.75
C VAL A 78 0.53 1.73 18.16
N ALA A 79 1.73 2.25 18.29
CA ALA A 79 2.40 2.47 19.58
C ALA A 79 2.27 3.94 19.96
N PHE A 80 1.70 4.22 21.13
CA PHE A 80 1.41 5.56 21.61
C PHE A 80 2.52 6.10 22.52
N TYR A 81 2.79 7.39 22.40
CA TYR A 81 3.86 8.06 23.14
C TYR A 81 3.40 9.38 23.74
N SER A 82 3.88 9.66 24.95
CA SER A 82 3.62 10.89 25.69
C SER A 82 4.21 12.12 25.00
N PRO A 83 3.91 13.35 25.47
CA PRO A 83 4.58 14.58 24.97
C PRO A 83 6.10 14.57 25.12
N SER A 84 6.65 13.82 26.08
CA SER A 84 8.09 13.59 26.24
C SER A 84 8.64 12.44 25.40
N MET A 85 7.78 11.85 24.52
CA MET A 85 8.11 10.68 23.68
C MET A 85 8.43 9.40 24.48
N GLU A 86 7.94 9.31 25.71
CA GLU A 86 8.00 8.07 26.51
C GLU A 86 6.89 7.12 26.06
N PRO A 87 7.18 5.80 26.00
CA PRO A 87 6.18 4.81 25.59
C PRO A 87 5.03 4.73 26.59
N LEU A 88 3.82 4.60 26.09
CA LEU A 88 2.59 4.41 26.88
C LEU A 88 2.07 2.98 26.68
N GLU A 89 1.34 2.77 25.61
CA GLU A 89 0.76 1.48 25.25
C GLU A 89 0.86 1.24 23.76
N ALA A 90 0.72 0.00 23.35
CA ALA A 90 0.59 -0.36 21.93
C ALA A 90 -0.73 -1.08 21.70
N TRP A 91 -1.27 -0.92 20.51
CA TRP A 91 -2.49 -1.57 20.06
C TRP A 91 -2.29 -2.20 18.71
N THR A 92 -2.50 -3.51 18.65
CA THR A 92 -2.40 -4.28 17.40
C THR A 92 -3.78 -4.78 16.98
N ARG A 93 -4.08 -4.70 15.70
CA ARG A 93 -5.36 -5.11 15.13
C ARG A 93 -5.18 -5.94 13.88
N HIS A 94 -5.72 -7.16 13.90
CA HIS A 94 -5.88 -8.00 12.72
C HIS A 94 -7.11 -7.57 11.93
N LEU A 95 -7.00 -7.68 10.61
CA LEU A 95 -8.04 -7.31 9.67
C LEU A 95 -8.25 -8.45 8.67
N ASN A 96 -9.49 -8.89 8.55
CA ASN A 96 -9.85 -9.81 7.47
C ASN A 96 -9.83 -9.05 6.13
N PRO A 97 -8.92 -9.37 5.20
CA PRO A 97 -8.86 -8.69 3.91
C PRO A 97 -10.07 -9.01 3.01
N GLY A 98 -10.86 -10.06 3.32
CA GLY A 98 -12.00 -10.51 2.52
C GLY A 98 -11.63 -11.20 1.21
N GLU A 99 -10.34 -11.31 0.94
CA GLU A 99 -9.73 -11.91 -0.27
C GLU A 99 -8.48 -12.67 0.18
N ASP A 100 -7.64 -13.07 -0.77
CA ASP A 100 -6.34 -13.66 -0.47
C ASP A 100 -5.50 -12.70 0.38
N ALA A 101 -5.06 -13.16 1.55
CA ALA A 101 -4.19 -12.40 2.45
C ALA A 101 -2.77 -12.19 1.91
N GLY A 102 -2.46 -12.79 0.78
CA GLY A 102 -1.13 -12.75 0.18
C GLY A 102 -0.17 -13.80 0.78
N PRO A 103 1.12 -13.71 0.45
CA PRO A 103 2.10 -14.71 0.88
C PRO A 103 2.34 -14.63 2.38
N TRP A 104 1.86 -15.59 3.14
CA TRP A 104 1.92 -15.64 4.60
C TRP A 104 3.36 -15.47 5.17
N HIS A 105 4.36 -15.96 4.47
CA HIS A 105 5.76 -15.82 4.87
C HIS A 105 6.28 -14.37 4.89
N LEU A 106 5.55 -13.43 4.26
CA LEU A 106 5.88 -12.00 4.29
C LEU A 106 5.25 -11.26 5.47
N HIS A 107 4.12 -11.75 5.99
CA HIS A 107 3.41 -11.08 7.09
C HIS A 107 3.20 -11.96 8.32
N GLY A 108 3.35 -13.28 8.23
CA GLY A 108 3.29 -14.23 9.34
C GLY A 108 1.88 -14.72 9.71
N TYR A 109 0.83 -14.03 9.32
CA TYR A 109 -0.55 -14.39 9.67
C TYR A 109 -1.08 -15.52 8.80
N GLN A 110 -1.55 -16.60 9.44
CA GLN A 110 -2.19 -17.68 8.73
C GLN A 110 -3.60 -17.27 8.25
N PRO A 111 -4.08 -17.80 7.13
CA PRO A 111 -5.44 -17.50 6.65
C PRO A 111 -6.53 -17.81 7.67
N GLY A 112 -6.33 -18.82 8.52
CA GLY A 112 -7.26 -19.20 9.60
C GLY A 112 -7.38 -18.13 10.69
N ASP A 113 -6.29 -17.47 11.02
CA ASP A 113 -6.25 -16.41 12.04
C ASP A 113 -7.01 -15.18 11.58
N LEU A 114 -6.85 -14.84 10.30
CA LEU A 114 -7.50 -13.69 9.69
C LEU A 114 -8.99 -13.91 9.40
N ALA A 115 -9.40 -15.14 9.14
CA ALA A 115 -10.79 -15.47 8.81
C ALA A 115 -11.78 -15.08 9.91
N GLN A 116 -11.35 -15.13 11.18
CA GLN A 116 -12.17 -14.77 12.34
C GLN A 116 -12.09 -13.27 12.68
N SER A 117 -11.20 -12.52 12.04
CA SER A 117 -11.01 -11.10 12.30
C SER A 117 -12.08 -10.27 11.60
N LEU A 118 -12.35 -9.07 12.14
CA LEU A 118 -13.23 -8.11 11.49
C LEU A 118 -12.53 -7.49 10.27
N GLY A 119 -13.30 -7.21 9.22
CA GLY A 119 -12.78 -6.44 8.09
C GLY A 119 -12.53 -4.96 8.47
N PHE A 120 -11.72 -4.27 7.66
CA PHE A 120 -11.35 -2.86 7.89
C PHE A 120 -12.57 -1.97 8.18
N ALA A 121 -13.66 -2.12 7.43
CA ALA A 121 -14.85 -1.29 7.60
C ALA A 121 -15.46 -1.34 9.01
N SER A 122 -15.38 -2.49 9.68
CA SER A 122 -15.86 -2.69 11.04
C SER A 122 -14.89 -2.17 12.11
N SER A 123 -13.61 -2.05 11.77
CA SER A 123 -12.54 -1.54 12.65
C SER A 123 -12.22 -0.07 12.37
N ALA A 124 -12.81 0.53 11.34
CA ALA A 124 -12.44 1.85 10.85
C ALA A 124 -12.62 2.96 11.89
N GLU A 125 -13.61 2.87 12.79
CA GLU A 125 -13.86 3.85 13.84
C GLU A 125 -12.73 3.83 14.88
N LEU A 126 -12.32 2.64 15.32
CA LEU A 126 -11.19 2.47 16.25
C LEU A 126 -9.87 2.91 15.62
N ILE A 127 -9.63 2.54 14.34
CA ILE A 127 -8.43 2.97 13.63
C ILE A 127 -8.40 4.50 13.46
N HIS A 128 -9.56 5.12 13.19
CA HIS A 128 -9.66 6.57 13.13
C HIS A 128 -9.30 7.20 14.48
N GLU A 129 -9.89 6.74 15.58
CA GLU A 129 -9.63 7.24 16.93
C GLU A 129 -8.16 7.08 17.34
N ALA A 130 -7.53 5.97 16.98
CA ALA A 130 -6.12 5.73 17.26
C ALA A 130 -5.17 6.70 16.55
N LEU A 131 -5.57 7.26 15.40
CA LEU A 131 -4.68 8.05 14.53
C LEU A 131 -5.02 9.53 14.47
N ASP A 132 -6.28 9.91 14.73
CA ASP A 132 -6.77 11.28 14.55
C ASP A 132 -6.15 12.25 15.55
N GLY A 133 -5.81 13.46 15.08
CA GLY A 133 -5.31 14.54 15.91
C GLY A 133 -3.89 14.34 16.49
N ARG A 134 -3.13 13.35 16.01
CA ARG A 134 -1.77 13.03 16.49
C ARG A 134 -0.73 13.33 15.43
N THR A 135 0.52 13.49 15.85
CA THR A 135 1.69 13.38 14.98
C THR A 135 1.96 11.90 14.75
N LEU A 136 1.88 11.45 13.51
CA LEU A 136 2.14 10.06 13.15
C LEU A 136 3.58 9.87 12.71
N VAL A 137 4.27 8.89 13.27
CA VAL A 137 5.61 8.48 12.88
C VAL A 137 5.51 7.19 12.08
N MET A 138 5.97 7.21 10.84
CA MET A 138 5.85 6.08 9.92
C MET A 138 7.16 5.86 9.18
N HIS A 139 7.38 4.64 8.76
CA HIS A 139 8.45 4.32 7.80
C HIS A 139 7.83 4.13 6.42
N GLN A 140 8.36 4.82 5.39
CA GLN A 140 7.80 4.85 4.02
C GLN A 140 6.33 5.32 3.99
N VAL A 141 6.09 6.58 4.29
CA VAL A 141 4.74 7.17 4.37
C VAL A 141 3.91 6.91 3.12
N GLY A 142 4.48 7.01 1.93
CA GLY A 142 3.78 6.70 0.68
C GLY A 142 3.16 5.31 0.63
N TYR A 143 3.77 4.34 1.33
CA TYR A 143 3.22 2.99 1.50
C TYR A 143 2.24 2.95 2.67
N THR A 144 2.68 3.25 3.88
CA THR A 144 1.90 3.07 5.11
C THR A 144 0.63 3.92 5.11
N TRP A 145 0.74 5.22 4.91
CA TRP A 145 -0.40 6.13 4.82
C TRP A 145 -1.25 5.87 3.57
N GLY A 146 -0.60 5.50 2.44
CA GLY A 146 -1.28 5.15 1.21
C GLY A 146 -2.26 4.00 1.37
N PHE A 147 -1.92 2.95 2.12
CA PHE A 147 -2.82 1.84 2.44
C PHE A 147 -3.96 2.27 3.34
N LEU A 148 -3.66 2.97 4.43
CA LEU A 148 -4.67 3.47 5.37
C LEU A 148 -5.70 4.36 4.66
N ALA A 149 -5.25 5.39 3.95
CA ALA A 149 -6.10 6.30 3.21
C ALA A 149 -6.99 5.57 2.17
N ASN A 150 -6.45 4.55 1.51
CA ASN A 150 -7.20 3.80 0.51
C ASN A 150 -8.24 2.87 1.14
N GLU A 151 -7.97 2.26 2.27
CA GLU A 151 -8.97 1.47 3.01
C GLU A 151 -10.12 2.34 3.52
N PHE A 152 -9.84 3.52 4.07
CA PHE A 152 -10.89 4.51 4.42
C PHE A 152 -11.71 4.93 3.19
N LYS A 153 -11.07 5.15 2.04
CA LYS A 153 -11.74 5.47 0.77
C LYS A 153 -12.65 4.33 0.29
N ARG A 154 -12.21 3.07 0.43
CA ARG A 154 -13.03 1.88 0.12
C ARG A 154 -14.26 1.80 1.03
N THR A 155 -14.08 2.00 2.34
CA THR A 155 -15.17 2.01 3.33
C THR A 155 -16.22 3.07 2.99
N LYS A 156 -15.82 4.29 2.66
CA LYS A 156 -16.73 5.36 2.21
C LYS A 156 -17.50 4.98 0.95
N ARG A 157 -16.83 4.36 -0.03
CA ARG A 157 -17.47 3.93 -1.29
C ARG A 157 -18.48 2.80 -1.06
N SER A 158 -18.17 1.84 -0.20
CA SER A 158 -19.06 0.72 0.14
C SER A 158 -20.33 1.22 0.85
N ALA A 159 -20.20 2.10 1.85
CA ALA A 159 -21.32 2.72 2.53
C ALA A 159 -22.25 3.51 1.58
N ASN A 160 -21.70 4.20 0.59
CA ASN A 160 -22.47 4.94 -0.41
C ASN A 160 -23.23 4.02 -1.39
N ARG A 161 -22.68 2.84 -1.74
CA ARG A 161 -23.36 1.85 -2.58
C ARG A 161 -24.55 1.19 -1.84
N GLY A 162 -24.38 0.85 -0.58
CA GLY A 162 -25.43 0.29 0.27
C GLY A 162 -26.66 1.22 0.41
N ARG A 163 -26.45 2.53 0.42
CA ARG A 163 -27.54 3.54 0.48
C ARG A 163 -28.39 3.65 -0.78
N ARG A 164 -27.83 3.36 -1.96
CA ARG A 164 -28.54 3.40 -3.25
C ARG A 164 -29.45 2.19 -3.48
N GLY A 165 -29.26 1.10 -2.74
CA GLY A 165 -29.98 -0.17 -2.96
C GLY A 165 -31.03 -0.54 -1.91
N ARG A 166 -31.05 0.07 -0.73
CA ARG A 166 -31.98 -0.24 0.35
C ARG A 166 -32.55 1.05 0.94
N GLY A 167 -33.89 1.15 0.97
CA GLY A 167 -34.58 2.25 1.63
C GLY A 167 -34.14 2.40 3.10
N ARG A 168 -34.30 3.61 3.64
CA ARG A 168 -33.95 4.14 4.97
C ARG A 168 -33.73 3.14 6.14
N GLY A 169 -32.85 2.16 5.99
CA GLY A 169 -32.32 1.36 7.10
C GLY A 169 -31.21 2.14 7.81
N ARG A 170 -31.04 1.95 9.11
CA ARG A 170 -29.98 2.56 9.96
C ARG A 170 -28.67 2.59 9.18
N GLY A 171 -28.28 3.77 8.69
CA GLY A 171 -27.14 3.94 7.83
C GLY A 171 -25.85 3.62 8.59
N ALA A 172 -24.97 2.81 8.00
CA ALA A 172 -23.62 2.65 8.49
C ALA A 172 -23.00 4.04 8.74
N ARG A 173 -22.46 4.23 9.94
CA ARG A 173 -21.84 5.49 10.37
C ARG A 173 -20.71 5.80 9.40
N ARG A 174 -20.60 7.02 8.93
CA ARG A 174 -19.53 7.44 8.03
C ARG A 174 -18.30 7.70 8.86
N VAL A 175 -17.31 6.84 8.76
CA VAL A 175 -16.00 7.09 9.34
C VAL A 175 -15.21 7.93 8.35
N SER A 176 -14.68 9.07 8.80
CA SER A 176 -13.77 9.90 8.02
C SER A 176 -12.37 9.26 7.98
N THR A 177 -11.56 9.65 7.03
CA THR A 177 -10.11 9.41 7.11
C THR A 177 -9.58 10.21 8.30
N PRO A 178 -8.67 9.68 9.14
CA PRO A 178 -8.05 10.45 10.20
C PRO A 178 -7.38 11.72 9.65
N ASN A 179 -7.36 12.76 10.48
CA ASN A 179 -6.66 14.00 10.19
C ASN A 179 -5.51 14.19 11.21
N PRO A 180 -4.35 13.56 10.99
CA PRO A 180 -3.20 13.76 11.86
C PRO A 180 -2.70 15.21 11.77
N VAL A 181 -2.01 15.67 12.82
CA VAL A 181 -1.40 17.00 12.87
C VAL A 181 -0.29 17.12 11.82
N GLU A 182 0.57 16.13 11.79
CA GLU A 182 1.63 15.96 10.79
C GLU A 182 1.99 14.47 10.66
N ILE A 183 2.69 14.11 9.61
CA ILE A 183 3.23 12.77 9.41
C ILE A 183 4.74 12.88 9.25
N ILE A 184 5.49 12.11 10.04
CA ILE A 184 6.95 12.03 9.99
C ILE A 184 7.34 10.77 9.22
N ASP A 185 8.17 10.91 8.18
CA ASP A 185 8.73 9.79 7.41
C ASP A 185 10.17 9.51 7.85
N THR A 186 10.40 8.41 8.55
CA THR A 186 11.75 8.05 8.99
C THR A 186 12.67 7.66 7.84
N LEU A 187 12.15 7.14 6.72
CA LEU A 187 12.97 6.91 5.52
C LEU A 187 13.31 8.21 4.81
N GLY A 188 12.34 9.11 4.67
CA GLY A 188 12.58 10.46 4.14
C GLY A 188 13.61 11.21 4.96
N THR A 189 13.51 11.14 6.29
CA THR A 189 14.48 11.71 7.22
C THR A 189 15.89 11.15 7.03
N ALA A 190 16.03 9.82 6.90
CA ALA A 190 17.33 9.19 6.66
C ALA A 190 17.99 9.72 5.37
N ARG A 191 17.21 9.96 4.32
CA ARG A 191 17.68 10.55 3.06
C ARG A 191 18.10 12.01 3.23
N ARG A 192 17.33 12.83 3.95
CA ARG A 192 17.70 14.22 4.26
C ARG A 192 18.98 14.31 5.06
N GLN A 193 19.22 13.36 5.94
CA GLN A 193 20.43 13.23 6.73
C GLN A 193 21.58 12.55 5.96
N SER A 194 21.40 12.30 4.66
CA SER A 194 22.41 11.70 3.79
C SER A 194 22.98 10.37 4.33
N LEU A 195 22.12 9.57 4.98
CA LEU A 195 22.52 8.29 5.54
C LEU A 195 22.90 7.32 4.42
N GLU A 196 24.13 6.84 4.44
CA GLU A 196 24.57 5.79 3.52
C GLU A 196 23.93 4.44 3.91
N CYS A 197 22.89 4.07 3.21
CA CYS A 197 22.24 2.78 3.40
C CYS A 197 21.79 2.19 2.05
N TYR A 198 22.13 0.92 1.84
CA TYR A 198 21.80 0.19 0.61
C TYR A 198 20.40 -0.44 0.61
N ASP A 199 19.73 -0.46 1.77
CA ASP A 199 18.43 -1.06 1.95
C ASP A 199 17.49 -0.06 2.64
N SER A 200 16.36 0.22 2.03
CA SER A 200 15.37 1.18 2.54
C SER A 200 14.39 0.61 3.58
N ARG A 201 14.56 -0.64 3.99
CA ARG A 201 13.71 -1.26 5.00
C ARG A 201 14.02 -0.74 6.40
N LEU A 202 13.01 -0.70 7.26
CA LEU A 202 13.09 -0.13 8.61
C LEU A 202 14.32 -0.61 9.40
N ARG A 203 14.53 -1.93 9.50
CA ARG A 203 15.66 -2.50 10.26
C ARG A 203 17.01 -2.19 9.64
N ALA A 204 17.09 -2.14 8.32
CA ALA A 204 18.33 -1.81 7.63
C ALA A 204 18.73 -0.33 7.88
N ILE A 205 17.75 0.57 7.90
CA ILE A 205 17.98 1.97 8.24
C ILE A 205 18.39 2.10 9.71
N ALA A 206 17.70 1.43 10.63
CA ALA A 206 18.04 1.42 12.05
C ALA A 206 19.48 0.92 12.28
N GLU A 207 19.86 -0.18 11.62
CA GLU A 207 21.20 -0.74 11.68
C GLU A 207 22.28 0.22 11.10
N ALA A 208 21.93 0.97 10.06
CA ALA A 208 22.84 1.97 9.51
C ALA A 208 23.09 3.12 10.50
N TYR A 209 22.07 3.56 11.25
CA TYR A 209 22.28 4.51 12.36
C TYR A 209 23.13 3.91 13.47
N ASN A 210 22.94 2.63 13.81
CA ASN A 210 23.73 1.95 14.85
C ASN A 210 25.21 1.83 14.53
N ARG A 211 25.60 1.93 13.26
CA ARG A 211 27.01 2.00 12.82
C ARG A 211 27.60 3.40 12.93
N GLY A 212 26.76 4.40 13.16
CA GLY A 212 27.14 5.80 13.34
C GLY A 212 27.14 6.23 14.82
N PRO A 213 27.28 7.54 15.07
CA PRO A 213 27.29 8.08 16.43
C PRO A 213 25.91 8.18 17.09
N PHE A 214 24.84 8.05 16.30
CA PHE A 214 23.45 8.20 16.76
C PHE A 214 22.73 6.86 16.81
N VAL A 215 23.05 6.07 17.82
CA VAL A 215 22.52 4.72 18.00
C VAL A 215 21.01 4.74 18.21
N VAL A 216 20.32 3.80 17.56
CA VAL A 216 18.89 3.54 17.79
C VAL A 216 18.78 2.73 19.08
N ASP A 217 18.44 3.39 20.17
CA ASP A 217 18.27 2.78 21.49
C ASP A 217 16.89 2.16 21.58
N ALA A 218 16.70 1.06 20.84
CA ALA A 218 15.45 0.30 20.84
C ALA A 218 15.56 -0.90 21.78
N PRO A 219 14.45 -1.30 22.42
CA PRO A 219 14.46 -2.51 23.25
C PRO A 219 14.80 -3.74 22.38
N PRO A 220 15.44 -4.79 22.97
CA PRO A 220 15.87 -5.96 22.22
C PRO A 220 14.75 -6.64 21.41
N GLU A 221 13.53 -6.58 21.93
CA GLU A 221 12.33 -7.14 21.29
C GLU A 221 11.99 -6.41 19.96
N ALA A 222 12.34 -5.13 19.84
CA ALA A 222 12.14 -4.35 18.63
C ALA A 222 13.18 -4.64 17.53
N MET A 223 14.32 -5.19 17.93
CA MET A 223 15.41 -5.60 17.03
C MET A 223 15.74 -7.10 17.23
N PRO A 224 14.81 -8.02 16.99
CA PRO A 224 15.12 -9.43 17.09
C PRO A 224 16.29 -9.78 16.15
N GLU A 225 17.11 -10.74 16.53
CA GLU A 225 18.31 -11.23 15.81
C GLU A 225 18.00 -11.86 14.43
N VAL A 226 17.12 -11.26 13.70
CA VAL A 226 16.82 -11.62 12.33
C VAL A 226 17.58 -10.62 11.48
N GLY A 227 18.68 -11.05 10.93
CA GLY A 227 19.67 -10.21 10.26
C GLY A 227 19.07 -8.99 9.59
N ALA A 228 19.53 -7.82 9.97
CA ALA A 228 19.01 -6.50 9.61
C ALA A 228 18.80 -6.30 8.09
N VAL A 229 19.46 -7.08 7.28
CA VAL A 229 19.51 -6.99 5.81
C VAL A 229 18.62 -8.04 5.14
N ALA A 230 18.20 -9.08 5.83
CA ALA A 230 17.45 -10.16 5.21
C ALA A 230 15.95 -9.86 5.16
N SER A 231 15.29 -10.38 4.15
CA SER A 231 13.84 -10.59 4.19
C SER A 231 13.54 -11.50 5.37
N ILE A 232 12.89 -10.97 6.40
CA ILE A 232 12.48 -11.76 7.55
C ILE A 232 11.45 -12.78 7.06
N ASN A 233 11.70 -14.06 7.25
CA ASN A 233 10.65 -15.04 7.13
C ASN A 233 9.76 -14.94 8.39
N ARG A 234 8.73 -14.13 8.29
CA ARG A 234 7.81 -13.83 9.40
C ARG A 234 7.00 -15.06 9.84
N GLY A 235 6.90 -16.10 9.00
CA GLY A 235 6.11 -17.29 9.31
C GLY A 235 6.57 -18.13 10.51
N ASN A 236 7.80 -17.89 10.98
CA ASN A 236 8.37 -18.59 12.15
C ASN A 236 8.39 -17.71 13.41
N LEU A 237 7.84 -16.52 13.35
CA LEU A 237 7.82 -15.53 14.44
C LEU A 237 6.38 -15.23 14.83
N ASP A 238 6.16 -14.78 16.05
CA ASP A 238 4.87 -14.22 16.44
C ASP A 238 4.62 -12.94 15.63
N PRO A 239 3.61 -12.92 14.74
CA PRO A 239 3.40 -11.81 13.84
C PRO A 239 2.95 -10.54 14.56
N ASP A 240 2.24 -10.65 15.69
CA ASP A 240 1.78 -9.51 16.47
C ASP A 240 2.94 -8.85 17.20
N ALA A 241 3.74 -9.64 17.90
CA ALA A 241 4.93 -9.15 18.59
C ALA A 241 5.89 -8.47 17.59
N LEU A 242 6.05 -9.04 16.39
CA LEU A 242 6.93 -8.47 15.38
C LEU A 242 6.37 -7.17 14.77
N LEU A 243 5.05 -7.07 14.59
CA LEU A 243 4.41 -5.86 14.07
C LEU A 243 4.44 -4.72 15.11
N GLU A 244 4.25 -5.03 16.38
CA GLU A 244 4.41 -4.10 17.49
C GLU A 244 5.86 -3.64 17.62
N ALA A 245 6.81 -4.58 17.50
CA ALA A 245 8.23 -4.28 17.45
C ALA A 245 8.60 -3.34 16.29
N ASP A 246 7.98 -3.51 15.12
CA ASP A 246 8.17 -2.60 13.97
C ASP A 246 7.66 -1.17 14.28
N ALA A 247 6.52 -1.02 14.96
CA ALA A 247 6.01 0.28 15.39
C ALA A 247 6.94 0.94 16.41
N THR A 248 7.35 0.17 17.44
CA THR A 248 8.29 0.62 18.46
C THR A 248 9.63 1.06 17.85
N LEU A 249 10.20 0.24 16.98
CA LEU A 249 11.46 0.56 16.29
C LEU A 249 11.34 1.83 15.43
N THR A 250 10.18 2.07 14.82
CA THR A 250 9.94 3.28 14.02
C THR A 250 10.08 4.55 14.88
N MET A 251 9.56 4.54 16.12
CA MET A 251 9.74 5.67 17.03
C MET A 251 11.17 5.79 17.51
N HIS A 252 11.83 4.71 17.92
CA HIS A 252 13.21 4.73 18.37
C HIS A 252 14.18 5.21 17.27
N LEU A 253 13.90 4.82 16.01
CA LEU A 253 14.62 5.37 14.86
C LEU A 253 14.40 6.88 14.74
N HIS A 254 13.16 7.36 14.86
CA HIS A 254 12.87 8.79 14.84
C HIS A 254 13.61 9.54 15.97
N LEU A 255 13.66 8.99 17.17
CA LEU A 255 14.43 9.58 18.28
C LEU A 255 15.93 9.68 17.97
N ALA A 256 16.51 8.65 17.33
CA ALA A 256 17.90 8.72 16.86
C ALA A 256 18.08 9.79 15.78
N GLN A 257 17.12 9.91 14.88
CA GLN A 257 17.11 10.94 13.82
C GLN A 257 16.99 12.36 14.39
N LEU A 258 16.21 12.57 15.44
CA LEU A 258 16.15 13.86 16.15
C LEU A 258 17.50 14.21 16.79
N ARG A 259 18.17 13.23 17.39
CA ARG A 259 19.53 13.44 17.94
C ARG A 259 20.54 13.78 16.83
N ALA A 260 20.44 13.11 15.68
CA ALA A 260 21.30 13.39 14.53
C ALA A 260 21.02 14.78 13.91
N ALA A 261 19.77 15.20 13.88
CA ALA A 261 19.38 16.52 13.36
C ALA A 261 19.89 17.68 14.24
N GLY A 262 20.01 17.47 15.54
CA GLY A 262 20.41 18.54 16.48
C GLY A 262 19.47 19.74 16.36
N ALA A 263 20.02 20.89 15.97
CA ALA A 263 19.26 22.13 15.77
C ALA A 263 18.74 22.33 14.33
N GLU A 264 19.05 21.42 13.41
CA GLU A 264 18.67 21.52 11.99
C GLU A 264 17.24 21.00 11.76
N ALA A 265 16.26 21.89 11.87
CA ALA A 265 14.84 21.54 11.74
C ALA A 265 14.47 20.93 10.38
N GLY A 266 15.19 21.28 9.31
CA GLY A 266 14.99 20.75 7.96
C GLY A 266 15.48 19.32 7.76
N ALA A 267 16.26 18.77 8.70
CA ALA A 267 16.79 17.41 8.62
C ALA A 267 15.74 16.32 8.93
N ILE A 268 14.53 16.69 9.38
CA ILE A 268 13.42 15.77 9.63
C ILE A 268 12.38 15.92 8.51
N GLU A 269 12.05 14.81 7.86
CA GLU A 269 10.97 14.80 6.86
C GLU A 269 9.61 14.85 7.53
N LYS A 270 8.96 16.00 7.41
CA LYS A 270 7.62 16.26 7.92
C LYS A 270 6.67 16.51 6.76
N LEU A 271 5.59 15.78 6.72
CA LEU A 271 4.58 15.82 5.67
C LEU A 271 3.28 16.35 6.25
N ASP A 272 2.72 17.36 5.59
CA ASP A 272 1.38 17.84 5.86
C ASP A 272 0.37 16.88 5.19
N PRO A 273 -0.55 16.28 5.94
CA PRO A 273 -1.56 15.38 5.37
C PRO A 273 -2.43 16.04 4.28
N GLU A 274 -2.66 17.34 4.34
CA GLU A 274 -3.42 18.08 3.34
C GLU A 274 -2.67 18.21 2.00
N ASN A 275 -1.34 18.16 2.04
CA ASN A 275 -0.47 18.20 0.86
C ASN A 275 -0.19 16.82 0.26
N LEU A 276 -0.71 15.74 0.86
CA LEU A 276 -0.62 14.40 0.31
C LEU A 276 -1.83 14.10 -0.56
N THR A 277 -1.60 13.85 -1.85
CA THR A 277 -2.64 13.63 -2.85
C THR A 277 -2.70 12.17 -3.27
N ALA A 278 -3.91 11.59 -3.28
CA ALA A 278 -4.10 10.27 -3.87
C ALA A 278 -4.12 10.40 -5.40
N ASP A 279 -3.17 9.77 -6.06
CA ASP A 279 -3.10 9.68 -7.51
C ASP A 279 -4.10 8.66 -8.10
N GLN A 280 -4.02 8.45 -9.41
CA GLN A 280 -4.87 7.48 -10.12
C GLN A 280 -4.72 6.03 -9.62
N PHE A 281 -3.63 5.70 -8.94
CA PHE A 281 -3.37 4.38 -8.35
C PHE A 281 -3.87 4.31 -6.89
N GLY A 282 -4.38 5.41 -6.33
CA GLY A 282 -4.82 5.49 -4.95
C GLY A 282 -3.68 5.52 -3.93
N ILE A 283 -2.45 5.73 -4.37
CA ILE A 283 -1.28 5.91 -3.52
C ILE A 283 -1.26 7.37 -3.07
N GLN A 284 -1.02 7.59 -1.80
CA GLN A 284 -0.83 8.93 -1.28
C GLN A 284 0.59 9.41 -1.62
N ARG A 285 0.71 10.57 -2.25
CA ARG A 285 2.00 11.13 -2.69
C ARG A 285 2.04 12.63 -2.47
N SER A 286 3.27 13.17 -2.49
CA SER A 286 3.47 14.62 -2.54
C SER A 286 2.83 15.22 -3.79
N ASN A 287 2.39 16.47 -3.68
CA ASN A 287 1.86 17.22 -4.83
C ASN A 287 2.90 17.30 -5.94
N LEU A 288 4.18 17.49 -5.60
CA LEU A 288 5.28 17.54 -6.56
C LEU A 288 5.31 16.31 -7.48
N ARG A 289 5.17 15.10 -6.94
CA ARG A 289 5.14 13.87 -7.75
C ARG A 289 3.91 13.77 -8.62
N VAL A 290 2.75 14.20 -8.10
CA VAL A 290 1.50 14.19 -8.85
C VAL A 290 1.59 15.18 -10.00
N ASP A 291 2.09 16.37 -9.75
CA ASP A 291 2.26 17.43 -10.75
C ASP A 291 3.32 17.03 -11.79
N ALA A 292 4.45 16.50 -11.37
CA ALA A 292 5.49 15.99 -12.27
C ALA A 292 5.00 14.88 -13.19
N ALA A 293 4.18 13.94 -12.68
CA ALA A 293 3.61 12.86 -13.49
C ALA A 293 2.58 13.36 -14.51
N ASN A 294 1.94 14.51 -14.24
CA ASN A 294 0.94 15.14 -15.10
C ASN A 294 1.50 16.32 -15.93
N ALA A 295 2.78 16.65 -15.76
CA ALA A 295 3.42 17.77 -16.46
C ALA A 295 3.34 17.61 -17.98
N PRO A 296 3.19 18.72 -18.74
CA PRO A 296 3.28 18.69 -20.18
C PRO A 296 4.60 18.10 -20.69
N ARG A 297 4.55 17.48 -21.85
CA ARG A 297 5.73 16.87 -22.50
C ARG A 297 6.08 17.67 -23.77
N PRO A 298 6.81 18.78 -23.63
CA PRO A 298 7.06 19.69 -24.75
C PRO A 298 8.10 19.14 -25.74
N HIS A 299 8.89 18.14 -25.32
CA HIS A 299 9.93 17.54 -26.15
C HIS A 299 9.63 16.07 -26.47
N GLU A 300 10.11 15.64 -27.62
CA GLU A 300 10.08 14.22 -28.01
C GLU A 300 11.06 13.42 -27.15
N ASN A 301 10.70 12.21 -26.78
CA ASN A 301 11.60 11.33 -26.08
C ASN A 301 12.68 10.81 -27.07
N PRO A 302 13.96 11.12 -26.87
CA PRO A 302 15.04 10.69 -27.78
C PRO A 302 15.37 9.21 -27.68
N GLY A 303 14.78 8.48 -26.74
CA GLY A 303 15.04 7.06 -26.51
C GLY A 303 15.82 6.80 -25.22
N GLN A 304 16.49 5.63 -25.19
CA GLN A 304 17.26 5.21 -24.01
C GLN A 304 18.56 6.01 -23.90
N TRP A 305 18.85 6.44 -22.66
CA TRP A 305 20.13 7.09 -22.34
C TRP A 305 21.31 6.11 -22.48
N ARG A 306 22.48 6.64 -22.80
CA ARG A 306 23.72 5.86 -22.84
C ARG A 306 24.74 6.45 -21.88
N ALA A 307 25.42 5.59 -21.16
CA ALA A 307 26.46 6.02 -20.23
C ALA A 307 27.55 6.85 -20.96
N GLY A 308 27.88 8.01 -20.42
CA GLY A 308 28.85 8.94 -21.00
C GLY A 308 28.26 9.95 -21.99
N GLU A 309 26.97 9.81 -22.38
CA GLU A 309 26.27 10.84 -23.15
C GLU A 309 25.53 11.80 -22.20
N PRO A 310 25.34 13.09 -22.57
CA PRO A 310 24.53 14.00 -21.78
C PRO A 310 23.07 13.55 -21.72
N LEU A 311 22.38 13.90 -20.64
CA LEU A 311 20.92 13.79 -20.58
C LEU A 311 20.33 14.77 -21.60
N VAL A 312 19.16 14.44 -22.17
CA VAL A 312 18.50 15.26 -23.19
C VAL A 312 17.08 15.57 -22.74
N GLU A 313 16.62 16.82 -22.95
CA GLU A 313 15.23 17.21 -22.67
C GLU A 313 14.24 16.26 -23.37
N GLY A 314 13.19 15.88 -22.64
CA GLY A 314 12.20 14.90 -23.11
C GLY A 314 12.53 13.46 -22.79
N MET A 315 13.73 13.12 -22.30
CA MET A 315 14.03 11.78 -21.77
C MET A 315 13.09 11.44 -20.61
N GLU A 316 12.47 10.24 -20.67
CA GLU A 316 11.57 9.76 -19.62
C GLU A 316 12.37 8.98 -18.56
N PHE A 317 12.30 9.45 -17.30
CA PHE A 317 12.98 8.80 -16.20
C PHE A 317 12.00 8.26 -15.16
N VAL A 318 12.43 7.21 -14.47
CA VAL A 318 11.72 6.57 -13.35
C VAL A 318 12.62 6.57 -12.14
N VAL A 319 12.09 6.91 -10.97
CA VAL A 319 12.83 6.83 -9.72
C VAL A 319 12.45 5.55 -8.98
N SER A 320 13.46 4.77 -8.58
CA SER A 320 13.31 3.59 -7.74
C SER A 320 13.22 3.99 -6.26
N PRO A 321 12.50 3.25 -5.42
CA PRO A 321 12.38 3.60 -4.00
C PRO A 321 13.67 3.44 -3.18
N ASP A 322 14.69 2.80 -3.73
CA ASP A 322 15.98 2.50 -3.10
C ASP A 322 17.04 3.59 -3.31
N VAL A 323 16.69 4.73 -3.90
CA VAL A 323 17.59 5.89 -4.00
C VAL A 323 17.95 6.43 -2.61
N ARG A 324 19.16 6.98 -2.50
CA ARG A 324 19.67 7.57 -1.25
C ARG A 324 19.19 9.01 -1.07
N SER A 325 19.20 9.77 -2.15
CA SER A 325 18.71 11.16 -2.16
C SER A 325 17.18 11.21 -2.07
N ASP A 326 16.61 12.33 -1.65
CA ASP A 326 15.17 12.52 -1.62
C ASP A 326 14.57 12.35 -3.03
N PRO A 327 13.67 11.42 -3.24
CA PRO A 327 13.03 11.23 -4.55
C PRO A 327 12.31 12.48 -5.06
N ASP A 328 11.74 13.30 -4.19
CA ASP A 328 11.04 14.51 -4.59
C ASP A 328 12.03 15.60 -5.06
N GLU A 329 13.22 15.67 -4.45
CA GLU A 329 14.32 16.52 -4.92
C GLU A 329 14.81 16.08 -6.31
N ILE A 330 15.05 14.76 -6.49
CA ILE A 330 15.47 14.19 -7.78
C ILE A 330 14.43 14.54 -8.86
N ILE A 331 13.14 14.31 -8.57
CA ILE A 331 12.05 14.55 -9.50
C ILE A 331 11.94 16.04 -9.83
N GLY A 332 11.96 16.90 -8.81
CA GLY A 332 11.85 18.34 -9.00
C GLY A 332 12.97 18.92 -9.86
N LYS A 333 14.23 18.58 -9.57
CA LYS A 333 15.39 19.02 -10.34
C LYS A 333 15.35 18.51 -11.79
N ALA A 334 15.02 17.23 -11.99
CA ALA A 334 14.97 16.62 -13.31
C ALA A 334 13.85 17.21 -14.20
N VAL A 335 12.67 17.45 -13.64
CA VAL A 335 11.56 18.08 -14.37
C VAL A 335 11.87 19.53 -14.71
N SER A 336 12.51 20.26 -13.79
CA SER A 336 12.99 21.63 -14.03
C SER A 336 14.07 21.69 -15.12
N ALA A 337 14.85 20.63 -15.29
CA ALA A 337 15.85 20.48 -16.36
C ALA A 337 15.28 19.96 -17.68
N GLY A 338 13.95 19.84 -17.80
CA GLY A 338 13.27 19.45 -19.03
C GLY A 338 13.06 17.95 -19.26
N LEU A 339 13.40 17.11 -18.26
CA LEU A 339 13.14 15.66 -18.34
C LEU A 339 11.67 15.35 -17.96
N VAL A 340 11.22 14.16 -18.31
CA VAL A 340 9.84 13.71 -18.12
C VAL A 340 9.78 12.64 -17.04
N TYR A 341 9.09 12.92 -15.94
CA TYR A 341 8.91 11.94 -14.87
C TYR A 341 7.82 10.91 -15.21
N SER A 342 8.11 9.64 -14.97
CA SER A 342 7.15 8.56 -15.04
C SER A 342 7.20 7.71 -13.76
N GLU A 343 6.03 7.53 -13.14
CA GLU A 343 5.94 6.69 -11.95
C GLU A 343 6.13 5.21 -12.27
N LYS A 344 5.73 4.77 -13.46
CA LYS A 344 5.83 3.38 -13.88
C LYS A 344 6.91 3.20 -14.92
N LEU A 345 7.69 2.14 -14.71
CA LEU A 345 8.57 1.66 -15.75
C LEU A 345 7.75 1.18 -16.97
N ASN A 346 8.06 1.74 -18.12
CA ASN A 346 7.39 1.43 -19.38
C ASN A 346 8.38 1.31 -20.53
N ARG A 347 7.92 1.09 -21.78
CA ARG A 347 8.79 0.95 -22.95
C ARG A 347 9.42 2.27 -23.41
N ARG A 348 8.94 3.39 -22.93
CA ARG A 348 9.45 4.74 -23.26
C ARG A 348 10.45 5.22 -22.20
N SER A 349 10.62 4.50 -21.10
CA SER A 349 11.58 4.88 -20.06
C SER A 349 12.99 4.90 -20.64
N SER A 350 13.64 6.07 -20.59
CA SER A 350 14.98 6.31 -21.09
C SER A 350 16.03 5.78 -20.11
N LEU A 351 15.74 5.90 -18.81
CA LEU A 351 16.60 5.45 -17.70
C LEU A 351 15.82 5.25 -16.41
N VAL A 352 16.43 4.57 -15.45
CA VAL A 352 15.93 4.43 -14.09
C VAL A 352 17.00 4.92 -13.11
N VAL A 353 16.61 5.85 -12.26
CA VAL A 353 17.44 6.34 -11.15
C VAL A 353 17.25 5.40 -9.97
N CYS A 354 18.33 4.78 -9.50
CA CYS A 354 18.31 3.80 -8.43
C CYS A 354 19.66 3.78 -7.71
N ASN A 355 19.74 3.05 -6.60
CA ASN A 355 21.02 2.75 -5.99
C ASN A 355 21.62 1.50 -6.68
N THR A 356 22.71 1.68 -7.41
CA THR A 356 23.37 0.59 -8.18
C THR A 356 24.36 -0.21 -7.35
N ASN A 357 24.64 0.18 -6.11
CA ASN A 357 25.69 -0.40 -5.28
C ASN A 357 25.25 -1.63 -4.47
N HIS A 358 24.05 -2.16 -4.73
CA HIS A 358 23.52 -3.33 -4.03
C HIS A 358 22.72 -4.24 -4.98
N GLU A 359 22.16 -5.32 -4.42
CA GLU A 359 21.26 -6.21 -5.18
C GLU A 359 20.04 -5.45 -5.71
N LEU A 360 19.87 -5.48 -7.03
CA LEU A 360 18.77 -4.79 -7.70
C LEU A 360 17.41 -5.39 -7.33
N ARG A 361 16.46 -4.55 -6.96
CA ARG A 361 15.09 -4.93 -6.56
C ARG A 361 14.05 -4.07 -7.25
N GLY A 362 12.82 -4.54 -7.29
CA GLY A 362 11.67 -3.78 -7.75
C GLY A 362 11.83 -3.20 -9.16
N LYS A 363 11.71 -1.89 -9.29
CA LYS A 363 11.80 -1.17 -10.57
C LYS A 363 13.18 -1.33 -11.22
N ALA A 364 14.25 -1.24 -10.44
CA ALA A 364 15.64 -1.40 -10.93
C ALA A 364 15.88 -2.79 -11.52
N MET A 365 15.50 -3.85 -10.81
CA MET A 365 15.59 -5.23 -11.31
C MET A 365 14.79 -5.44 -12.61
N HIS A 366 13.59 -4.86 -12.69
CA HIS A 366 12.77 -4.96 -13.90
C HIS A 366 13.34 -4.16 -15.07
N ALA A 367 14.02 -3.04 -14.79
CA ALA A 367 14.71 -2.24 -15.81
C ALA A 367 15.92 -2.98 -16.37
N ASP A 368 16.75 -3.55 -15.51
CA ASP A 368 17.90 -4.37 -15.88
C ASP A 368 17.48 -5.52 -16.81
N ARG A 369 16.46 -6.29 -16.46
CA ARG A 369 15.91 -7.37 -17.31
C ARG A 369 15.38 -6.90 -18.67
N LYS A 370 15.09 -5.62 -18.83
CA LYS A 370 14.59 -5.01 -20.07
C LYS A 370 15.67 -4.21 -20.80
N ASN A 371 16.90 -4.28 -20.33
CA ASN A 371 18.03 -3.49 -20.82
C ASN A 371 17.75 -1.98 -20.83
N ILE A 372 16.99 -1.48 -19.83
CA ILE A 372 16.82 -0.05 -19.61
C ILE A 372 17.95 0.42 -18.70
N PRO A 373 18.68 1.48 -19.07
CA PRO A 373 19.83 1.97 -18.32
C PRO A 373 19.51 2.30 -16.88
N LEU A 374 20.41 1.91 -15.97
CA LEU A 374 20.36 2.23 -14.54
C LEU A 374 21.41 3.30 -14.26
N VAL A 375 21.03 4.30 -13.45
CA VAL A 375 21.90 5.41 -13.05
C VAL A 375 21.80 5.59 -11.55
N ASP A 376 22.95 5.74 -10.88
CA ASP A 376 23.02 6.11 -9.48
C ASP A 376 22.45 7.53 -9.28
N ASP A 377 21.77 7.78 -8.15
CA ASP A 377 21.12 9.06 -7.88
C ASP A 377 22.10 10.24 -7.83
N ALA A 378 23.30 10.06 -7.28
CA ALA A 378 24.32 11.10 -7.25
C ALA A 378 24.82 11.44 -8.67
N LEU A 379 25.13 10.41 -9.49
CA LEU A 379 25.54 10.60 -10.89
C LEU A 379 24.43 11.23 -11.73
N PHE A 380 23.17 10.88 -11.44
CA PHE A 380 22.05 11.49 -12.14
C PHE A 380 21.89 12.97 -11.80
N LEU A 381 21.99 13.34 -10.52
CA LEU A 381 21.90 14.72 -10.09
C LEU A 381 23.03 15.58 -10.69
N ASP A 382 24.25 15.04 -10.78
CA ASP A 382 25.38 15.68 -11.41
C ASP A 382 25.16 15.88 -12.93
N ALA A 383 24.60 14.86 -13.59
CA ALA A 383 24.29 14.93 -15.01
C ALA A 383 23.19 15.95 -15.36
N LEU A 384 22.33 16.30 -14.41
CA LEU A 384 21.30 17.34 -14.61
C LEU A 384 21.86 18.74 -14.79
N GLU A 385 23.12 19.01 -14.40
CA GLU A 385 23.78 20.30 -14.62
C GLU A 385 24.05 20.59 -16.10
N ASN A 386 24.10 19.51 -16.95
CA ASN A 386 24.48 19.60 -18.36
C ASN A 386 23.49 18.84 -19.26
N VAL A 387 22.21 19.18 -19.15
CA VAL A 387 21.16 18.61 -20.03
C VAL A 387 21.18 19.24 -21.41
N ALA A 388 21.28 18.42 -22.45
CA ALA A 388 21.25 18.90 -23.84
C ALA A 388 19.83 19.23 -24.28
N ALA A 389 19.69 20.20 -25.19
CA ALA A 389 18.43 20.61 -25.74
C ALA A 389 17.73 19.47 -26.51
N GLY A 390 16.46 19.24 -26.25
CA GLY A 390 15.63 18.24 -26.89
C GLY A 390 14.92 18.73 -28.16
N THR A 391 14.44 17.82 -28.96
CA THR A 391 13.58 18.13 -30.12
C THR A 391 12.16 18.48 -29.64
N LYS A 392 11.66 19.66 -30.00
CA LYS A 392 10.30 20.05 -29.65
C LYS A 392 9.27 19.14 -30.32
N SER A 393 8.31 18.67 -29.56
CA SER A 393 7.20 17.88 -30.10
C SER A 393 6.28 18.75 -30.96
N ALA A 394 5.89 18.23 -32.13
CA ALA A 394 4.97 18.95 -33.04
C ALA A 394 3.55 19.11 -32.44
N ALA A 395 3.17 18.27 -31.49
CA ALA A 395 1.95 18.43 -30.70
C ALA A 395 2.26 18.01 -29.24
N PRO A 396 1.82 18.77 -28.21
CA PRO A 396 2.00 18.36 -26.84
C PRO A 396 1.21 17.05 -26.61
N THR A 397 1.93 15.94 -26.51
CA THR A 397 1.31 14.66 -26.12
C THR A 397 0.81 14.77 -24.69
N SER A 398 -0.49 14.53 -24.50
CA SER A 398 -1.10 14.45 -23.18
C SER A 398 -0.35 13.41 -22.32
N PRO A 399 -0.13 13.65 -21.02
CA PRO A 399 0.54 12.69 -20.12
C PRO A 399 -0.11 11.31 -20.10
N GLN A 400 -1.27 11.14 -20.72
CA GLN A 400 -2.10 9.92 -20.67
C GLN A 400 -1.89 8.93 -21.83
N ASP A 401 -1.01 9.22 -22.79
CA ASP A 401 -0.80 8.32 -23.94
C ASP A 401 -0.14 6.96 -23.64
N GLY A 402 0.03 6.62 -22.38
CA GLY A 402 0.47 5.29 -21.91
C GLY A 402 -0.48 4.61 -20.95
N VAL A 403 -1.56 5.26 -20.55
CA VAL A 403 -2.56 4.71 -19.64
C VAL A 403 -3.87 4.53 -20.43
N ARG A 404 -4.25 3.28 -20.68
CA ARG A 404 -5.60 2.98 -21.17
C ARG A 404 -6.57 3.68 -20.20
N PRO A 405 -7.49 4.52 -20.67
CA PRO A 405 -8.53 5.08 -19.82
C PRO A 405 -9.22 3.90 -19.14
N ALA A 406 -9.42 4.00 -17.83
CA ALA A 406 -10.26 3.05 -17.13
C ALA A 406 -11.57 2.96 -17.94
N THR A 407 -11.87 1.78 -18.46
CA THR A 407 -13.03 1.48 -19.27
C THR A 407 -14.22 2.14 -18.61
N GLN A 408 -14.71 3.22 -19.20
CA GLN A 408 -16.03 3.74 -18.88
C GLN A 408 -16.97 2.57 -19.14
N GLY A 409 -17.63 2.12 -18.08
CA GLY A 409 -18.52 0.98 -18.14
C GLY A 409 -19.43 1.14 -19.35
N ILE A 410 -19.38 0.16 -20.23
CA ILE A 410 -20.28 0.05 -21.37
C ILE A 410 -21.68 0.15 -20.79
N SER A 411 -22.32 1.29 -21.04
CA SER A 411 -23.72 1.51 -20.80
C SER A 411 -24.48 0.44 -21.59
N GLY A 412 -24.93 -0.59 -20.89
CA GLY A 412 -25.70 -1.66 -21.50
C GLY A 412 -26.91 -1.11 -22.21
N ASN A 413 -26.93 -1.30 -23.49
CA ASN A 413 -28.03 -0.99 -24.41
C ASN A 413 -29.28 -1.72 -23.91
N ARG A 414 -30.15 -1.03 -23.16
CA ARG A 414 -31.46 -1.55 -22.76
C ARG A 414 -32.31 -1.63 -24.01
N ARG A 415 -32.45 -2.83 -24.59
CA ARG A 415 -33.49 -3.15 -25.56
C ARG A 415 -34.87 -2.87 -24.94
N PRO A 416 -35.76 -2.16 -25.63
CA PRO A 416 -37.12 -1.92 -25.13
C PRO A 416 -37.86 -3.23 -25.06
N ARG A 417 -38.44 -3.57 -23.88
CA ARG A 417 -39.32 -4.68 -23.65
C ARG A 417 -40.65 -4.38 -24.39
N LYS A 418 -40.95 -5.12 -25.45
CA LYS A 418 -42.30 -5.14 -26.04
C LYS A 418 -43.28 -5.69 -24.98
N ARG A 419 -44.28 -4.84 -24.67
CA ARG A 419 -45.48 -5.29 -23.92
C ARG A 419 -46.28 -6.22 -24.82
N ARG A 420 -46.66 -7.36 -24.29
CA ARG A 420 -47.87 -8.09 -24.65
C ARG A 420 -48.79 -8.06 -23.46
#